data_c9526a2d12800bc0cb91587119c7fec5
#
_entry.id   c9526a2d12800bc0cb91587119c7fec5
#
_cell.length_a   1.000
_cell.length_b   1.000
_cell.length_c   1.000
_cell.angle_alpha   90.00
_cell.angle_beta   90.00
_cell.angle_gamma   90.00
#
_symmetry.space_group_name_H-M   'P 1'
#
loop_
_entity.id
_entity.type
_entity.pdbx_description
1 polymer ?
#
loop_
_entity_poly.entity_id
_entity_poly.type
_entity_poly.pdbx_seq_one_letter_code
_entity_poly.pdbx_strand_id
1 'polypeptide(L)'
;MTANAKNGFLLSSGQWQNHYLNNPVSIVVVNLMPTKEITERQFLESFNQLTQDVELTFLYPATHHFKNVSFSTIAKAYVSLAEIENYSFDGLIITGAPVEQLAFQQVDYWEEFRTICDWAERHTKQSLLECWAALGGLYNDYQINKHQLSQKIFGIYQATGINKCNQLAKHFTNQQLVIPQSRHSNPSVDPENLPDDLQIVAENNEIGPLIYHSPGKHRTYITGHPEYEADTLAQEYYRDLKKRLPIQEPRNYFSNRNTGEIKYSWRKSSTQIYQNWLNTFTQQKVDTLV
;
A
#
# COMPACT_ATOMS: atom_id res chain seq x y z
N MET A 1 -15.59 8.20 -13.77
CA MET A 1 -14.94 8.08 -12.45
C MET A 1 -15.49 6.83 -11.79
N THR A 2 -14.61 6.03 -11.24
CA THR A 2 -14.91 4.70 -10.70
C THR A 2 -14.60 4.57 -9.21
N ALA A 3 -14.10 5.63 -8.54
CA ALA A 3 -13.78 5.60 -7.12
C ALA A 3 -14.57 6.64 -6.32
N ASN A 4 -15.22 6.19 -5.25
CA ASN A 4 -15.90 7.03 -4.25
C ASN A 4 -15.25 6.85 -2.87
N ALA A 5 -15.37 7.88 -2.04
CA ALA A 5 -15.04 7.84 -0.63
C ALA A 5 -16.32 7.68 0.20
N LYS A 6 -16.36 6.72 1.13
CA LYS A 6 -17.45 6.58 2.12
C LYS A 6 -17.36 7.62 3.21
N ASN A 7 -16.13 7.98 3.57
CA ASN A 7 -15.74 8.93 4.60
C ASN A 7 -14.40 9.57 4.21
N GLY A 8 -13.82 10.41 5.06
CA GLY A 8 -12.50 10.99 4.83
C GLY A 8 -12.50 12.51 4.88
N PHE A 9 -11.30 13.07 4.96
CA PHE A 9 -11.08 14.53 5.00
C PHE A 9 -11.44 15.19 3.67
N LEU A 10 -11.06 14.56 2.53
CA LEU A 10 -11.34 15.11 1.20
C LEU A 10 -12.84 15.15 0.91
N LEU A 11 -13.58 14.12 1.30
CA LEU A 11 -15.03 14.09 1.17
C LEU A 11 -15.66 15.15 2.08
N SER A 12 -15.26 15.21 3.36
CA SER A 12 -15.81 16.14 4.35
C SER A 12 -15.53 17.61 4.02
N SER A 13 -14.41 17.91 3.36
CA SER A 13 -14.04 19.26 2.92
C SER A 13 -14.56 19.64 1.54
N GLY A 14 -15.26 18.72 0.85
CA GLY A 14 -15.75 18.94 -0.52
C GLY A 14 -14.66 18.92 -1.60
N GLN A 15 -13.43 18.51 -1.26
CA GLN A 15 -12.32 18.38 -2.21
C GLN A 15 -12.40 17.08 -3.04
N TRP A 16 -13.25 16.13 -2.63
CA TRP A 16 -13.64 14.97 -3.40
C TRP A 16 -15.15 14.93 -3.52
N GLN A 17 -15.64 14.61 -4.73
CA GLN A 17 -17.05 14.47 -5.01
C GLN A 17 -17.35 13.05 -5.47
N ASN A 18 -18.30 12.43 -4.80
CA ASN A 18 -18.77 11.10 -5.15
C ASN A 18 -19.71 11.15 -6.36
N HIS A 19 -19.70 10.06 -7.13
CA HIS A 19 -20.55 9.86 -8.31
C HIS A 19 -21.44 8.63 -8.10
N TYR A 20 -22.41 8.45 -8.99
CA TYR A 20 -23.16 7.22 -8.99
C TYR A 20 -22.27 6.04 -9.38
N LEU A 21 -22.23 5.01 -8.54
CA LEU A 21 -21.52 3.74 -8.76
C LEU A 21 -22.51 2.60 -8.87
N ASN A 22 -22.19 1.61 -9.70
CA ASN A 22 -23.03 0.42 -9.86
C ASN A 22 -22.36 -0.78 -9.15
N ASN A 23 -22.91 -1.19 -7.99
CA ASN A 23 -22.42 -2.32 -7.22
C ASN A 23 -20.89 -2.26 -6.97
N PRO A 24 -20.40 -1.20 -6.30
CA PRO A 24 -18.97 -0.98 -6.13
C PRO A 24 -18.31 -2.07 -5.30
N VAL A 25 -17.04 -2.34 -5.60
CA VAL A 25 -16.16 -3.13 -4.74
C VAL A 25 -15.87 -2.32 -3.48
N SER A 26 -16.16 -2.87 -2.31
CA SER A 26 -15.98 -2.21 -1.02
C SER A 26 -14.59 -2.49 -0.43
N ILE A 27 -13.82 -1.44 -0.16
CA ILE A 27 -12.44 -1.55 0.35
C ILE A 27 -12.25 -0.69 1.59
N VAL A 28 -11.71 -1.28 2.66
CA VAL A 28 -11.22 -0.53 3.83
C VAL A 28 -9.76 -0.16 3.61
N VAL A 29 -9.42 1.11 3.84
CA VAL A 29 -8.04 1.62 3.80
C VAL A 29 -7.63 2.07 5.19
N VAL A 30 -6.77 1.28 5.86
CA VAL A 30 -6.14 1.67 7.12
C VAL A 30 -5.03 2.66 6.81
N ASN A 31 -5.31 3.95 7.00
CA ASN A 31 -4.37 5.00 6.67
C ASN A 31 -3.43 5.31 7.84
N LEU A 32 -2.21 4.75 7.80
CA LEU A 32 -1.17 4.96 8.80
C LEU A 32 -0.27 6.17 8.49
N MET A 33 -0.39 6.76 7.29
CA MET A 33 0.44 7.88 6.86
C MET A 33 0.12 9.16 7.64
N PRO A 34 1.13 10.01 7.93
CA PRO A 34 0.92 11.25 8.69
C PRO A 34 0.15 12.31 7.91
N THR A 35 0.21 12.29 6.58
CA THR A 35 -0.46 13.22 5.65
C THR A 35 -1.75 12.58 5.13
N LYS A 36 -2.80 12.57 5.95
CA LYS A 36 -4.05 11.84 5.69
C LYS A 36 -4.69 12.18 4.34
N GLU A 37 -4.86 13.46 4.05
CA GLU A 37 -5.51 13.97 2.84
C GLU A 37 -4.72 13.62 1.55
N ILE A 38 -3.38 13.68 1.63
CA ILE A 38 -2.54 13.29 0.49
C ILE A 38 -2.72 11.81 0.19
N THR A 39 -2.72 10.97 1.21
CA THR A 39 -2.90 9.51 1.07
C THR A 39 -4.31 9.17 0.58
N GLU A 40 -5.35 9.84 1.09
CA GLU A 40 -6.71 9.69 0.55
C GLU A 40 -6.73 9.97 -0.96
N ARG A 41 -6.16 11.10 -1.38
CA ARG A 41 -6.10 11.48 -2.79
C ARG A 41 -5.36 10.45 -3.64
N GLN A 42 -4.22 9.98 -3.17
CA GLN A 42 -3.41 8.97 -3.85
C GLN A 42 -4.21 7.68 -4.12
N PHE A 43 -4.92 7.16 -3.12
CA PHE A 43 -5.76 5.98 -3.31
C PHE A 43 -6.98 6.26 -4.19
N LEU A 44 -7.71 7.34 -3.94
CA LEU A 44 -8.88 7.70 -4.74
C LEU A 44 -8.52 7.90 -6.22
N GLU A 45 -7.43 8.61 -6.53
CA GLU A 45 -6.97 8.82 -7.91
C GLU A 45 -6.44 7.53 -8.55
N SER A 46 -5.76 6.66 -7.79
CA SER A 46 -5.28 5.37 -8.29
C SER A 46 -6.45 4.45 -8.62
N PHE A 47 -7.42 4.34 -7.74
CA PHE A 47 -8.60 3.50 -7.95
C PHE A 47 -9.57 4.07 -9.00
N ASN A 48 -9.56 5.39 -9.20
CA ASN A 48 -10.33 6.04 -10.25
C ASN A 48 -9.84 5.71 -11.69
N GLN A 49 -8.70 5.03 -11.83
CA GLN A 49 -8.15 4.53 -13.09
C GLN A 49 -8.54 3.07 -13.39
N LEU A 50 -9.22 2.39 -12.46
CA LEU A 50 -9.53 0.97 -12.59
C LEU A 50 -10.83 0.75 -13.38
N THR A 51 -11.06 -0.49 -13.77
CA THR A 51 -12.24 -0.85 -14.57
C THR A 51 -13.49 -1.11 -13.72
N GLN A 52 -13.31 -1.44 -12.43
CA GLN A 52 -14.40 -1.65 -11.48
C GLN A 52 -14.73 -0.36 -10.74
N ASP A 53 -16.00 -0.19 -10.41
CA ASP A 53 -16.45 0.79 -9.44
C ASP A 53 -15.99 0.39 -8.04
N VAL A 54 -15.42 1.32 -7.26
CA VAL A 54 -14.85 1.08 -5.94
C VAL A 54 -15.34 2.12 -4.94
N GLU A 55 -15.67 1.68 -3.74
CA GLU A 55 -15.98 2.56 -2.60
C GLU A 55 -14.93 2.36 -1.50
N LEU A 56 -14.19 3.42 -1.14
CA LEU A 56 -13.14 3.40 -0.13
C LEU A 56 -13.68 3.89 1.21
N THR A 57 -13.49 3.09 2.27
CA THR A 57 -13.73 3.45 3.66
C THR A 57 -12.40 3.63 4.37
N PHE A 58 -12.09 4.85 4.83
CA PHE A 58 -10.85 5.12 5.54
C PHE A 58 -10.97 4.83 7.02
N LEU A 59 -10.00 4.07 7.55
CA LEU A 59 -9.90 3.64 8.93
C LEU A 59 -8.63 4.20 9.58
N TYR A 60 -8.72 4.55 10.85
CA TYR A 60 -7.58 4.95 11.67
C TYR A 60 -7.34 3.97 12.83
N PRO A 61 -6.09 3.72 13.26
CA PRO A 61 -5.82 2.96 14.47
C PRO A 61 -6.18 3.80 15.71
N ALA A 62 -7.13 3.31 16.50
CA ALA A 62 -7.66 4.03 17.66
C ALA A 62 -6.64 4.13 18.81
N THR A 63 -5.67 3.23 18.87
CA THR A 63 -4.58 3.21 19.87
C THR A 63 -3.42 4.16 19.51
N HIS A 64 -3.42 4.75 18.30
CA HIS A 64 -2.33 5.62 17.86
C HIS A 64 -2.38 7.02 18.49
N HIS A 65 -1.23 7.49 18.95
CA HIS A 65 -1.05 8.85 19.45
C HIS A 65 -0.69 9.82 18.31
N PHE A 66 -1.70 10.46 17.74
CA PHE A 66 -1.53 11.40 16.61
C PHE A 66 -0.81 12.68 17.05
N LYS A 67 0.29 13.03 16.37
CA LYS A 67 1.10 14.21 16.70
C LYS A 67 0.60 15.50 16.04
N ASN A 68 0.04 15.42 14.84
CA ASN A 68 -0.25 16.57 13.98
C ASN A 68 -1.74 16.87 13.84
N VAL A 69 -2.61 16.01 14.35
CA VAL A 69 -4.06 16.17 14.26
C VAL A 69 -4.69 15.64 15.55
N SER A 70 -5.77 16.26 16.02
CA SER A 70 -6.44 15.79 17.24
C SER A 70 -7.19 14.49 16.97
N PHE A 71 -7.29 13.65 18.01
CA PHE A 71 -8.08 12.42 17.96
C PHE A 71 -9.52 12.69 17.52
N SER A 72 -10.16 13.74 18.08
CA SER A 72 -11.53 14.12 17.72
C SER A 72 -11.68 14.53 16.26
N THR A 73 -10.66 15.09 15.64
CA THR A 73 -10.67 15.46 14.22
C THR A 73 -10.60 14.21 13.34
N ILE A 74 -9.73 13.26 13.68
CA ILE A 74 -9.63 11.99 12.93
C ILE A 74 -10.91 11.16 13.09
N ALA A 75 -11.42 11.00 14.31
CA ALA A 75 -12.63 10.23 14.60
C ALA A 75 -13.90 10.79 13.93
N LYS A 76 -13.91 12.06 13.52
CA LYS A 76 -14.99 12.63 12.70
C LYS A 76 -14.87 12.30 11.21
N ALA A 77 -13.65 12.10 10.74
CA ALA A 77 -13.37 11.88 9.32
C ALA A 77 -13.24 10.39 8.97
N TYR A 78 -12.71 9.58 9.87
CA TYR A 78 -12.41 8.17 9.69
C TYR A 78 -13.20 7.30 10.67
N VAL A 79 -13.32 6.02 10.37
CA VAL A 79 -13.87 5.02 11.30
C VAL A 79 -12.75 4.28 12.03
N SER A 80 -13.04 3.78 13.23
CA SER A 80 -12.20 2.83 13.96
C SER A 80 -12.60 1.39 13.61
N LEU A 81 -11.76 0.41 13.97
CA LEU A 81 -12.11 -1.01 13.80
C LEU A 81 -13.39 -1.38 14.56
N ALA A 82 -13.59 -0.86 15.77
CA ALA A 82 -14.76 -1.14 16.59
C ALA A 82 -16.10 -0.72 15.93
N GLU A 83 -16.07 0.32 15.09
CA GLU A 83 -17.26 0.79 14.36
C GLU A 83 -17.62 -0.09 13.17
N ILE A 84 -16.66 -0.88 12.66
CA ILE A 84 -16.86 -1.74 11.48
C ILE A 84 -16.63 -3.23 11.76
N GLU A 85 -16.42 -3.64 13.01
CA GLU A 85 -16.02 -5.00 13.36
C GLU A 85 -16.98 -6.09 12.87
N ASN A 86 -18.28 -5.75 12.75
CA ASN A 86 -19.35 -6.65 12.31
C ASN A 86 -19.67 -6.54 10.80
N TYR A 87 -18.97 -5.69 10.07
CA TYR A 87 -19.16 -5.54 8.62
C TYR A 87 -18.15 -6.39 7.86
N SER A 88 -18.52 -6.76 6.64
CA SER A 88 -17.64 -7.42 5.69
C SER A 88 -17.39 -6.51 4.48
N PHE A 89 -16.19 -6.58 3.94
CA PHE A 89 -15.73 -5.82 2.78
C PHE A 89 -15.12 -6.75 1.73
N ASP A 90 -14.98 -6.27 0.51
CA ASP A 90 -14.31 -7.07 -0.52
C ASP A 90 -12.78 -7.06 -0.33
N GLY A 91 -12.21 -5.94 0.13
CA GLY A 91 -10.78 -5.83 0.35
C GLY A 91 -10.38 -4.96 1.53
N LEU A 92 -9.14 -5.20 2.01
CA LEU A 92 -8.44 -4.35 2.97
C LEU A 92 -7.13 -3.87 2.37
N ILE A 93 -6.80 -2.60 2.55
CA ILE A 93 -5.46 -2.04 2.32
C ILE A 93 -4.92 -1.48 3.62
N ILE A 94 -3.65 -1.77 3.96
CA ILE A 94 -2.94 -1.09 5.05
C ILE A 94 -1.75 -0.34 4.43
N THR A 95 -1.73 0.97 4.62
CA THR A 95 -0.71 1.84 4.03
C THR A 95 0.64 1.71 4.73
N GLY A 96 1.69 2.22 4.12
CA GLY A 96 2.95 2.47 4.80
C GLY A 96 2.83 3.36 6.04
N ALA A 97 3.89 3.38 6.85
CA ALA A 97 4.00 4.25 8.03
C ALA A 97 5.47 4.65 8.26
N PRO A 98 5.76 5.89 8.71
CA PRO A 98 7.13 6.36 8.91
C PRO A 98 7.71 5.90 10.28
N VAL A 99 7.53 4.63 10.64
CA VAL A 99 7.97 4.01 11.89
C VAL A 99 8.90 2.82 11.68
N GLU A 100 9.45 2.69 10.50
CA GLU A 100 10.27 1.55 10.08
C GLU A 100 11.58 1.36 10.86
N GLN A 101 12.05 2.41 11.55
CA GLN A 101 13.25 2.33 12.42
C GLN A 101 12.94 1.77 13.82
N LEU A 102 11.66 1.72 14.22
CA LEU A 102 11.23 1.12 15.49
C LEU A 102 11.11 -0.39 15.35
N ALA A 103 11.38 -1.15 16.42
CA ALA A 103 10.91 -2.53 16.49
C ALA A 103 9.38 -2.56 16.42
N PHE A 104 8.80 -3.63 15.87
CA PHE A 104 7.34 -3.68 15.68
C PHE A 104 6.58 -3.47 17.00
N GLN A 105 7.04 -4.09 18.08
CA GLN A 105 6.44 -4.00 19.42
C GLN A 105 6.58 -2.61 20.07
N GLN A 106 7.42 -1.73 19.53
CA GLN A 106 7.57 -0.34 20.00
C GLN A 106 6.61 0.62 19.31
N VAL A 107 5.90 0.17 18.28
CA VAL A 107 4.88 0.95 17.59
C VAL A 107 3.60 0.93 18.42
N ASP A 108 3.07 2.09 18.79
CA ASP A 108 1.96 2.23 19.73
C ASP A 108 0.64 1.54 19.27
N TYR A 109 0.44 1.38 17.97
CA TYR A 109 -0.69 0.67 17.38
C TYR A 109 -0.34 -0.75 16.90
N TRP A 110 0.77 -1.35 17.33
CA TRP A 110 1.19 -2.67 16.85
C TRP A 110 0.17 -3.78 17.14
N GLU A 111 -0.37 -3.83 18.35
CA GLU A 111 -1.37 -4.85 18.70
C GLU A 111 -2.70 -4.64 17.96
N GLU A 112 -3.08 -3.39 17.71
CA GLU A 112 -4.25 -3.08 16.89
C GLU A 112 -4.02 -3.45 15.42
N PHE A 113 -2.82 -3.22 14.87
CA PHE A 113 -2.44 -3.67 13.54
C PHE A 113 -2.62 -5.18 13.40
N ARG A 114 -2.16 -5.97 14.37
CA ARG A 114 -2.35 -7.42 14.40
C ARG A 114 -3.83 -7.78 14.45
N THR A 115 -4.59 -7.14 15.32
CA THR A 115 -6.05 -7.33 15.45
C THR A 115 -6.76 -7.04 14.12
N ILE A 116 -6.37 -5.97 13.41
CA ILE A 116 -6.91 -5.64 12.08
C ILE A 116 -6.55 -6.74 11.06
N CYS A 117 -5.32 -7.26 11.08
CA CYS A 117 -4.92 -8.37 10.21
C CYS A 117 -5.75 -9.65 10.46
N ASP A 118 -5.98 -9.99 11.73
CA ASP A 118 -6.79 -11.15 12.12
C ASP A 118 -8.28 -10.96 11.79
N TRP A 119 -8.80 -9.75 11.98
CA TRP A 119 -10.16 -9.38 11.57
C TRP A 119 -10.33 -9.52 10.05
N ALA A 120 -9.36 -9.03 9.28
CA ALA A 120 -9.40 -9.07 7.83
C ALA A 120 -9.50 -10.49 7.25
N GLU A 121 -8.88 -11.49 7.87
CA GLU A 121 -8.96 -12.90 7.43
C GLU A 121 -10.41 -13.43 7.41
N ARG A 122 -11.29 -12.86 8.21
CA ARG A 122 -12.70 -13.28 8.32
C ARG A 122 -13.69 -12.33 7.66
N HIS A 123 -13.30 -11.09 7.47
CA HIS A 123 -14.19 -10.01 7.04
C HIS A 123 -13.84 -9.42 5.67
N THR A 124 -12.73 -9.87 5.05
CA THR A 124 -12.34 -9.45 3.70
C THR A 124 -11.94 -10.65 2.83
N LYS A 125 -12.08 -10.52 1.51
CA LYS A 125 -11.66 -11.55 0.57
C LYS A 125 -10.16 -11.54 0.31
N GLN A 126 -9.56 -10.35 0.32
CA GLN A 126 -8.13 -10.13 0.09
C GLN A 126 -7.63 -8.92 0.88
N SER A 127 -6.39 -8.98 1.31
CA SER A 127 -5.68 -7.85 1.94
C SER A 127 -4.45 -7.48 1.14
N LEU A 128 -4.12 -6.18 1.11
CA LEU A 128 -2.93 -5.62 0.48
C LEU A 128 -2.22 -4.72 1.50
N LEU A 129 -0.98 -5.05 1.82
CA LEU A 129 -0.16 -4.34 2.78
C LEU A 129 1.00 -3.67 2.05
N GLU A 130 1.25 -2.38 2.31
CA GLU A 130 2.24 -1.58 1.60
C GLU A 130 3.36 -1.10 2.52
N CYS A 131 4.58 -1.09 2.01
CA CYS A 131 5.79 -0.59 2.65
C CYS A 131 5.97 -1.13 4.09
N TRP A 132 5.90 -0.30 5.13
CA TRP A 132 6.01 -0.73 6.52
C TRP A 132 4.96 -1.79 6.89
N ALA A 133 3.72 -1.62 6.43
CA ALA A 133 2.67 -2.61 6.71
C ALA A 133 2.98 -3.97 6.07
N ALA A 134 3.63 -4.00 4.90
CA ALA A 134 4.11 -5.25 4.30
C ALA A 134 5.14 -5.95 5.20
N LEU A 135 6.10 -5.20 5.75
CA LEU A 135 7.08 -5.75 6.70
C LEU A 135 6.40 -6.24 7.99
N GLY A 136 5.45 -5.45 8.51
CA GLY A 136 4.67 -5.80 9.70
C GLY A 136 3.83 -7.05 9.48
N GLY A 137 3.20 -7.17 8.31
CA GLY A 137 2.43 -8.35 7.92
C GLY A 137 3.29 -9.61 7.78
N LEU A 138 4.44 -9.51 7.10
CA LEU A 138 5.39 -10.62 6.99
C LEU A 138 5.89 -11.08 8.36
N TYR A 139 6.12 -10.15 9.29
CA TYR A 139 6.49 -10.49 10.66
C TYR A 139 5.34 -11.14 11.43
N ASN A 140 4.13 -10.58 11.34
CA ASN A 140 2.94 -11.13 12.01
C ASN A 140 2.62 -12.55 11.54
N ASP A 141 2.66 -12.78 10.23
CA ASP A 141 2.18 -14.01 9.60
C ASP A 141 3.23 -15.14 9.58
N TYR A 142 4.52 -14.77 9.44
CA TYR A 142 5.61 -15.73 9.20
C TYR A 142 6.81 -15.54 10.12
N GLN A 143 6.78 -14.59 11.05
CA GLN A 143 7.92 -14.19 11.90
C GLN A 143 9.15 -13.75 11.07
N ILE A 144 8.94 -13.32 9.83
CA ILE A 144 9.98 -12.74 8.99
C ILE A 144 10.26 -11.32 9.49
N ASN A 145 11.38 -11.16 10.21
CA ASN A 145 11.77 -9.87 10.76
C ASN A 145 12.27 -8.94 9.65
N LYS A 146 12.48 -7.69 9.98
CA LYS A 146 13.14 -6.71 9.13
C LYS A 146 14.56 -6.42 9.60
N HIS A 147 15.43 -6.01 8.68
CA HIS A 147 16.73 -5.44 8.98
C HIS A 147 16.85 -4.02 8.47
N GLN A 148 17.61 -3.21 9.18
CA GLN A 148 17.88 -1.83 8.80
C GLN A 148 18.89 -1.81 7.64
N LEU A 149 18.67 -0.92 6.69
CA LEU A 149 19.57 -0.67 5.57
C LEU A 149 20.58 0.42 5.95
N SER A 150 21.80 0.31 5.45
CA SER A 150 22.84 1.33 5.59
C SER A 150 22.50 2.62 4.85
N GLN A 151 21.72 2.51 3.76
CA GLN A 151 21.22 3.62 2.96
C GLN A 151 19.75 3.41 2.63
N LYS A 152 18.99 4.50 2.56
CA LYS A 152 17.60 4.48 2.13
C LYS A 152 17.48 3.95 0.70
N ILE A 153 16.64 2.94 0.48
CA ILE A 153 16.18 2.60 -0.86
C ILE A 153 15.18 3.67 -1.27
N PHE A 154 15.57 4.53 -2.20
CA PHE A 154 14.82 5.73 -2.56
C PHE A 154 14.83 5.97 -4.06
N GLY A 155 13.66 5.93 -4.69
CA GLY A 155 13.51 6.12 -6.14
C GLY A 155 12.60 5.11 -6.81
N ILE A 156 12.75 4.95 -8.12
CA ILE A 156 11.93 4.10 -8.97
C ILE A 156 12.71 2.85 -9.34
N TYR A 157 12.14 1.70 -9.00
CA TYR A 157 12.78 0.40 -9.22
C TYR A 157 11.91 -0.50 -10.08
N GLN A 158 12.55 -1.15 -11.03
CA GLN A 158 11.94 -2.04 -12.00
C GLN A 158 12.16 -3.50 -11.59
N ALA A 159 11.16 -4.34 -11.76
CA ALA A 159 11.31 -5.78 -11.53
C ALA A 159 12.31 -6.38 -12.55
N THR A 160 13.23 -7.19 -12.05
CA THR A 160 14.17 -8.01 -12.86
C THR A 160 13.67 -9.44 -12.99
N GLY A 161 12.88 -9.93 -12.02
CA GLY A 161 12.20 -11.21 -12.01
C GLY A 161 10.70 -11.06 -11.75
N ILE A 162 9.88 -11.83 -12.46
CA ILE A 162 8.42 -11.86 -12.28
C ILE A 162 7.93 -13.30 -12.38
N ASN A 163 7.20 -13.75 -11.36
CA ASN A 163 6.50 -15.04 -11.37
C ASN A 163 5.21 -14.94 -12.20
N LYS A 164 5.30 -15.27 -13.49
CA LYS A 164 4.18 -15.17 -14.43
C LYS A 164 3.02 -16.12 -14.16
N CYS A 165 3.21 -17.14 -13.31
CA CYS A 165 2.13 -18.05 -12.90
C CYS A 165 1.21 -17.43 -11.84
N ASN A 166 1.66 -16.38 -11.14
CA ASN A 166 0.85 -15.70 -10.14
C ASN A 166 -0.11 -14.69 -10.80
N GLN A 167 -1.37 -14.66 -10.37
CA GLN A 167 -2.41 -13.76 -10.92
C GLN A 167 -2.06 -12.27 -10.76
N LEU A 168 -1.35 -11.91 -9.68
CA LEU A 168 -0.90 -10.53 -9.44
C LEU A 168 0.13 -10.06 -10.49
N ALA A 169 0.82 -10.99 -11.14
CA ALA A 169 1.80 -10.69 -12.20
C ALA A 169 1.19 -10.66 -13.60
N LYS A 170 -0.11 -10.88 -13.74
CA LYS A 170 -0.80 -10.91 -15.03
C LYS A 170 -0.62 -9.60 -15.79
N HIS A 171 -0.34 -9.69 -17.09
CA HIS A 171 -0.10 -8.56 -18.00
C HIS A 171 1.22 -7.80 -17.77
N PHE A 172 2.08 -8.24 -16.84
CA PHE A 172 3.42 -7.67 -16.68
C PHE A 172 4.48 -8.43 -17.47
N THR A 173 5.43 -7.67 -17.98
CA THR A 173 6.77 -8.15 -18.35
C THR A 173 7.78 -7.58 -17.37
N ASN A 174 9.01 -8.11 -17.31
CA ASN A 174 10.05 -7.62 -16.41
C ASN A 174 10.33 -6.11 -16.59
N GLN A 175 10.10 -5.57 -17.78
CA GLN A 175 10.34 -4.15 -18.09
C GLN A 175 9.14 -3.25 -17.73
N GLN A 176 7.98 -3.80 -17.41
CA GLN A 176 6.75 -3.03 -17.18
C GLN A 176 6.38 -2.89 -15.71
N LEU A 177 6.82 -3.81 -14.84
CA LEU A 177 6.54 -3.72 -13.42
C LEU A 177 7.57 -2.81 -12.75
N VAL A 178 7.13 -1.62 -12.39
CA VAL A 178 7.95 -0.54 -11.82
C VAL A 178 7.24 0.00 -10.60
N ILE A 179 7.93 0.10 -9.46
CA ILE A 179 7.36 0.54 -8.18
C ILE A 179 8.24 1.60 -7.53
N PRO A 180 7.67 2.72 -7.06
CA PRO A 180 8.35 3.66 -6.18
C PRO A 180 8.77 3.00 -4.86
N GLN A 181 9.96 3.32 -4.39
CA GLN A 181 10.50 2.84 -3.13
C GLN A 181 10.96 4.02 -2.27
N SER A 182 10.60 3.98 -0.98
CA SER A 182 11.03 4.95 0.02
C SER A 182 11.10 4.26 1.37
N ARG A 183 12.20 3.52 1.64
CA ARG A 183 12.34 2.72 2.86
C ARG A 183 13.75 2.61 3.38
N HIS A 184 13.88 2.48 4.70
CA HIS A 184 15.15 2.26 5.41
C HIS A 184 15.30 0.80 5.91
N SER A 185 14.35 -0.08 5.58
CA SER A 185 14.35 -1.47 6.03
C SER A 185 13.97 -2.42 4.90
N ASN A 186 14.48 -3.65 4.97
CA ASN A 186 14.11 -4.75 4.11
C ASN A 186 13.63 -5.96 4.96
N PRO A 187 12.76 -6.84 4.44
CA PRO A 187 12.47 -8.10 5.10
C PRO A 187 13.73 -8.98 5.14
N SER A 188 13.97 -9.62 6.27
CA SER A 188 15.07 -10.58 6.46
C SER A 188 14.61 -11.96 5.98
N VAL A 189 14.44 -12.11 4.68
CA VAL A 189 14.00 -13.34 4.07
C VAL A 189 15.15 -13.97 3.27
N ASP A 190 15.25 -15.29 3.34
CA ASP A 190 16.04 -16.09 2.42
C ASP A 190 15.12 -16.56 1.29
N PRO A 191 15.32 -16.12 0.05
CA PRO A 191 14.47 -16.51 -1.08
C PRO A 191 14.46 -18.03 -1.36
N GLU A 192 15.50 -18.75 -0.93
CA GLU A 192 15.60 -20.21 -1.09
C GLU A 192 14.85 -20.97 0.03
N ASN A 193 14.51 -20.31 1.15
CA ASN A 193 13.84 -20.86 2.32
C ASN A 193 12.59 -20.07 2.70
N LEU A 194 11.74 -19.78 1.72
CA LEU A 194 10.45 -19.16 1.96
C LEU A 194 9.49 -20.12 2.68
N PRO A 195 8.60 -19.63 3.55
CA PRO A 195 7.44 -20.41 3.99
C PRO A 195 6.64 -20.97 2.79
N ASP A 196 6.13 -22.19 2.90
CA ASP A 196 5.47 -22.92 1.79
C ASP A 196 4.33 -22.11 1.13
N ASP A 197 3.62 -21.30 1.91
CA ASP A 197 2.50 -20.49 1.44
C ASP A 197 2.92 -19.09 0.96
N LEU A 198 4.19 -18.71 1.08
CA LEU A 198 4.65 -17.37 0.71
C LEU A 198 5.40 -17.41 -0.64
N GLN A 199 4.89 -16.70 -1.61
CA GLN A 199 5.45 -16.63 -2.96
C GLN A 199 6.04 -15.25 -3.24
N ILE A 200 7.21 -15.19 -3.89
CA ILE A 200 7.71 -13.97 -4.51
C ILE A 200 7.02 -13.83 -5.87
N VAL A 201 6.30 -12.72 -6.05
CA VAL A 201 5.58 -12.39 -7.29
C VAL A 201 6.48 -11.57 -8.21
N ALA A 202 7.21 -10.62 -7.66
CA ALA A 202 8.14 -9.77 -8.40
C ALA A 202 9.33 -9.40 -7.51
N GLU A 203 10.51 -9.35 -8.10
CA GLU A 203 11.75 -9.01 -7.41
C GLU A 203 12.65 -8.11 -8.26
N ASN A 204 13.60 -7.45 -7.59
CA ASN A 204 14.69 -6.70 -8.20
C ASN A 204 16.01 -7.21 -7.62
N ASN A 205 16.97 -7.51 -8.47
CA ASN A 205 18.25 -8.12 -8.06
C ASN A 205 19.08 -7.25 -7.11
N GLU A 206 18.85 -5.93 -7.10
CA GLU A 206 19.60 -5.00 -6.25
C GLU A 206 18.96 -4.80 -4.87
N ILE A 207 17.63 -4.73 -4.82
CA ILE A 207 16.89 -4.35 -3.60
C ILE A 207 16.02 -5.47 -3.03
N GLY A 208 16.03 -6.65 -3.65
CA GLY A 208 15.25 -7.81 -3.24
C GLY A 208 13.79 -7.78 -3.70
N PRO A 209 12.93 -8.60 -3.09
CA PRO A 209 11.54 -8.74 -3.51
C PRO A 209 10.74 -7.46 -3.38
N LEU A 210 9.93 -7.19 -4.40
CA LEU A 210 9.03 -6.05 -4.53
C LEU A 210 7.60 -6.39 -4.11
N ILE A 211 7.15 -7.61 -4.46
CA ILE A 211 5.81 -8.09 -4.17
C ILE A 211 5.89 -9.54 -3.70
N TYR A 212 5.26 -9.81 -2.56
CA TYR A 212 4.98 -11.16 -2.08
C TYR A 212 3.47 -11.42 -2.11
N HIS A 213 3.09 -12.68 -2.18
CA HIS A 213 1.71 -13.12 -2.09
C HIS A 213 1.60 -14.40 -1.27
N SER A 214 0.63 -14.45 -0.38
CA SER A 214 0.23 -15.62 0.38
C SER A 214 -1.20 -16.00 0.00
N PRO A 215 -1.41 -17.06 -0.78
CA PRO A 215 -2.74 -17.57 -1.10
C PRO A 215 -3.54 -17.99 0.14
N GLY A 216 -2.92 -18.69 1.10
CA GLY A 216 -3.57 -19.17 2.30
C GLY A 216 -3.99 -18.08 3.28
N LYS A 217 -3.23 -16.98 3.33
CA LYS A 217 -3.58 -15.78 4.10
C LYS A 217 -4.46 -14.79 3.34
N HIS A 218 -4.74 -15.04 2.07
CA HIS A 218 -5.40 -14.08 1.19
C HIS A 218 -4.76 -12.69 1.27
N ARG A 219 -3.40 -12.63 1.20
CA ARG A 219 -2.66 -11.42 1.51
C ARG A 219 -1.53 -11.15 0.52
N THR A 220 -1.46 -9.90 0.09
CA THR A 220 -0.39 -9.38 -0.78
C THR A 220 0.44 -8.38 0.01
N TYR A 221 1.77 -8.46 -0.10
CA TYR A 221 2.71 -7.56 0.56
C TYR A 221 3.54 -6.86 -0.51
N ILE A 222 3.46 -5.54 -0.58
CA ILE A 222 4.22 -4.71 -1.53
C ILE A 222 5.22 -3.88 -0.73
N THR A 223 6.51 -4.08 -0.99
CA THR A 223 7.57 -3.38 -0.23
C THR A 223 7.75 -1.91 -0.61
N GLY A 224 7.03 -1.43 -1.62
CA GLY A 224 7.04 -0.05 -2.13
C GLY A 224 5.69 0.63 -2.03
N HIS A 225 5.52 1.65 -2.88
CA HIS A 225 4.41 2.59 -2.85
C HIS A 225 3.77 2.75 -4.23
N PRO A 226 2.91 1.82 -4.68
CA PRO A 226 2.23 1.98 -5.97
C PRO A 226 1.26 3.17 -5.97
N GLU A 227 0.77 3.61 -4.81
CA GLU A 227 -0.13 4.76 -4.64
C GLU A 227 0.52 6.13 -4.91
N TYR A 228 1.86 6.22 -4.93
CA TYR A 228 2.55 7.51 -5.03
C TYR A 228 2.28 8.24 -6.33
N GLU A 229 1.89 9.51 -6.19
CA GLU A 229 1.76 10.46 -7.30
C GLU A 229 3.12 10.95 -7.80
N ALA A 230 3.10 11.65 -8.95
CA ALA A 230 4.31 12.03 -9.65
C ALA A 230 5.33 12.77 -8.78
N ASP A 231 4.89 13.69 -7.93
CA ASP A 231 5.72 14.58 -7.13
C ASP A 231 6.01 14.09 -5.70
N THR A 232 5.47 12.94 -5.28
CA THR A 232 5.56 12.46 -3.89
C THR A 232 7.02 12.28 -3.44
N LEU A 233 7.85 11.60 -4.24
CA LEU A 233 9.26 11.42 -3.89
C LEU A 233 10.05 12.74 -3.92
N ALA A 234 9.69 13.68 -4.79
CA ALA A 234 10.30 15.02 -4.81
C ALA A 234 9.96 15.79 -3.52
N GLN A 235 8.71 15.73 -3.08
CA GLN A 235 8.28 16.35 -1.81
C GLN A 235 9.03 15.74 -0.62
N GLU A 236 9.19 14.41 -0.57
CA GLU A 236 10.01 13.75 0.45
C GLU A 236 11.46 14.21 0.39
N TYR A 237 12.06 14.22 -0.78
CA TYR A 237 13.46 14.63 -1.01
C TYR A 237 13.71 16.05 -0.52
N TYR A 238 12.92 17.01 -0.99
CA TYR A 238 13.09 18.41 -0.60
C TYR A 238 12.76 18.67 0.87
N ARG A 239 11.77 17.95 1.44
CA ARG A 239 11.47 17.98 2.87
C ARG A 239 12.68 17.56 3.70
N ASP A 240 13.33 16.46 3.32
CA ASP A 240 14.44 15.88 4.08
C ASP A 240 15.72 16.70 3.88
N LEU A 241 15.97 17.24 2.70
CA LEU A 241 17.02 18.25 2.47
C LEU A 241 16.85 19.49 3.36
N LYS A 242 15.61 20.03 3.43
CA LYS A 242 15.30 21.18 4.29
C LYS A 242 15.56 20.90 5.77
N LYS A 243 15.35 19.66 6.20
CA LYS A 243 15.65 19.19 7.55
C LYS A 243 17.12 18.82 7.75
N ARG A 244 17.97 18.95 6.73
CA ARG A 244 19.39 18.56 6.73
C ARG A 244 19.60 17.09 7.09
N LEU A 245 18.66 16.22 6.72
CA LEU A 245 18.81 14.78 6.88
C LEU A 245 19.70 14.22 5.75
N PRO A 246 20.45 13.13 6.03
CA PRO A 246 21.23 12.45 4.99
C PRO A 246 20.29 11.77 3.99
N ILE A 247 20.05 12.41 2.86
CA ILE A 247 19.20 11.89 1.77
C ILE A 247 19.90 12.02 0.45
N GLN A 248 19.81 10.99 -0.38
CA GLN A 248 20.23 11.02 -1.76
C GLN A 248 19.05 11.36 -2.68
N GLU A 249 19.34 11.87 -3.87
CA GLU A 249 18.33 12.08 -4.90
C GLU A 249 17.65 10.75 -5.27
N PRO A 250 16.31 10.74 -5.46
CA PRO A 250 15.61 9.51 -5.81
C PRO A 250 16.09 8.98 -7.18
N ARG A 251 16.47 7.69 -7.21
CA ARG A 251 16.98 7.03 -8.42
C ARG A 251 15.91 6.89 -9.49
N ASN A 252 16.30 7.06 -10.76
CA ASN A 252 15.43 6.88 -11.93
C ASN A 252 14.16 7.73 -11.93
N TYR A 253 14.15 8.85 -11.21
CA TYR A 253 12.98 9.66 -10.95
C TYR A 253 12.97 10.97 -11.75
N PHE A 254 14.04 11.76 -11.70
CA PHE A 254 14.14 12.97 -12.51
C PHE A 254 14.62 12.64 -13.93
N SER A 255 13.87 13.14 -14.93
CA SER A 255 14.29 13.09 -16.35
C SER A 255 15.31 14.17 -16.66
N ASN A 256 15.20 15.31 -15.98
CA ASN A 256 16.14 16.43 -16.08
C ASN A 256 16.39 17.02 -14.69
N ARG A 257 17.61 16.81 -14.17
CA ARG A 257 18.02 17.28 -12.85
C ARG A 257 18.03 18.81 -12.73
N ASN A 258 18.36 19.52 -13.81
CA ASN A 258 18.48 20.98 -13.79
C ASN A 258 17.11 21.67 -13.69
N THR A 259 16.08 21.06 -14.26
CA THR A 259 14.72 21.59 -14.27
C THR A 259 13.82 20.96 -13.20
N GLY A 260 14.27 19.86 -12.58
CA GLY A 260 13.44 19.08 -11.65
C GLY A 260 12.29 18.33 -12.34
N GLU A 261 12.37 18.17 -13.67
CA GLU A 261 11.36 17.45 -14.44
C GLU A 261 11.27 15.98 -14.01
N ILE A 262 10.06 15.48 -13.71
CA ILE A 262 9.82 14.14 -13.17
C ILE A 262 9.44 13.19 -14.30
N LYS A 263 10.07 12.02 -14.32
CA LYS A 263 9.67 10.90 -15.18
C LYS A 263 8.63 10.04 -14.48
N TYR A 264 7.33 10.31 -14.69
CA TYR A 264 6.23 9.54 -14.09
C TYR A 264 6.07 8.15 -14.74
N SER A 265 7.08 7.29 -14.55
CA SER A 265 7.19 5.99 -15.25
C SER A 265 6.36 4.87 -14.63
N TRP A 266 5.90 5.00 -13.40
CA TRP A 266 5.22 3.93 -12.64
C TRP A 266 3.69 3.98 -12.72
N ARG A 267 3.07 5.04 -13.25
CA ARG A 267 1.60 5.20 -13.29
C ARG A 267 0.87 3.98 -13.84
N LYS A 268 1.29 3.50 -15.02
CA LYS A 268 0.69 2.31 -15.66
C LYS A 268 0.90 1.04 -14.84
N SER A 269 2.08 0.90 -14.23
CA SER A 269 2.41 -0.22 -13.36
C SER A 269 1.52 -0.23 -12.12
N SER A 270 1.37 0.92 -11.45
CA SER A 270 0.49 1.08 -10.29
C SER A 270 -0.96 0.71 -10.60
N THR A 271 -1.51 1.24 -11.70
CA THR A 271 -2.85 0.89 -12.16
C THR A 271 -3.00 -0.61 -12.37
N GLN A 272 -2.00 -1.26 -13.03
CA GLN A 272 -2.05 -2.70 -13.28
C GLN A 272 -1.90 -3.53 -12.00
N ILE A 273 -1.09 -3.09 -11.03
CA ILE A 273 -0.96 -3.76 -9.72
C ILE A 273 -2.32 -3.80 -9.00
N TYR A 274 -2.97 -2.64 -8.84
CA TYR A 274 -4.27 -2.58 -8.18
C TYR A 274 -5.36 -3.30 -8.98
N GLN A 275 -5.35 -3.21 -10.31
CA GLN A 275 -6.28 -3.94 -11.15
C GLN A 275 -6.13 -5.46 -10.99
N ASN A 276 -4.89 -5.97 -10.99
CA ASN A 276 -4.63 -7.38 -10.78
C ASN A 276 -5.05 -7.83 -9.38
N TRP A 277 -4.78 -7.02 -8.35
CA TRP A 277 -5.22 -7.31 -6.99
C TRP A 277 -6.74 -7.39 -6.90
N LEU A 278 -7.49 -6.43 -7.44
CA LEU A 278 -8.96 -6.49 -7.50
C LEU A 278 -9.45 -7.75 -8.22
N ASN A 279 -8.80 -8.12 -9.32
CA ASN A 279 -9.19 -9.28 -10.11
C ASN A 279 -9.03 -10.60 -9.34
N THR A 280 -8.17 -10.68 -8.31
CA THR A 280 -8.03 -11.91 -7.49
C THR A 280 -9.31 -12.29 -6.76
N PHE A 281 -10.21 -11.35 -6.50
CA PHE A 281 -11.45 -11.60 -5.74
C PHE A 281 -12.73 -11.13 -6.43
N THR A 282 -12.65 -10.42 -7.56
CA THR A 282 -13.83 -10.00 -8.32
C THR A 282 -14.21 -10.97 -9.44
N GLN A 283 -13.25 -11.71 -10.00
CA GLN A 283 -13.48 -12.68 -11.09
C GLN A 283 -14.15 -14.00 -10.64
N GLN A 284 -14.18 -14.32 -9.35
CA GLN A 284 -14.82 -15.53 -8.82
C GLN A 284 -16.37 -15.57 -9.00
N LYS A 285 -16.99 -14.46 -9.40
CA LYS A 285 -18.46 -14.42 -9.65
C LYS A 285 -18.89 -15.04 -10.98
N VAL A 286 -17.98 -15.37 -11.90
CA VAL A 286 -18.33 -15.88 -13.23
C VAL A 286 -18.37 -17.42 -13.29
N ASP A 287 -17.61 -18.10 -12.43
CA ASP A 287 -17.49 -19.57 -12.47
C ASP A 287 -18.58 -20.33 -11.67
N THR A 288 -19.50 -19.62 -11.01
CA THR A 288 -20.57 -20.25 -10.20
C THR A 288 -21.94 -20.27 -10.91
N LEU A 289 -22.00 -19.91 -12.18
CA LEU A 289 -23.22 -19.90 -13.01
C LEU A 289 -23.09 -20.79 -14.27
N VAL A 290 -22.50 -21.98 -14.13
CA VAL A 290 -22.59 -23.04 -15.15
C VAL A 290 -23.11 -24.31 -14.52
#